data_573186b6d2c4f2c1f9b50910808a1134
#
_entry.id   573186b6d2c4f2c1f9b50910808a1134
#
_cell.length_a   1.000
_cell.length_b   1.000
_cell.length_c   1.000
_cell.angle_alpha   90.00
_cell.angle_beta   90.00
_cell.angle_gamma   90.00
#
_symmetry.space_group_name_H-M   'P 1'
#
loop_
_entity.id
_entity.type
_entity.pdbx_description
1 polymer ?
#
loop_
_entity_poly.entity_id
_entity_poly.type
_entity_poly.pdbx_seq_one_letter_code
_entity_poly.pdbx_strand_id
1 'polypeptide(L)'
;KMELNVDTLIHEVGAGQMEINFFHAHPLGLADETFLFKRTVREVALRHDMYATFMAKPIAGEPGSAMHVHQSILDKVTGRNIFSNADGSPSQEFFWYIGGLQKYTPAAMALFAPYVNSYRRLVRSNAAPINIQWGTDNRTVGIRSPVATPEARRVENRVIGADANPYV
;
A
#
# COMPACT_ATOMS: atom_id res chain seq x y z
N LYS A 1 22.30 9.09 -11.01
CA LYS A 1 21.31 8.10 -11.44
C LYS A 1 20.82 7.43 -10.16
N MET A 2 19.54 7.59 -9.82
CA MET A 2 18.96 6.84 -8.71
C MET A 2 18.51 5.48 -9.25
N GLU A 3 18.90 4.42 -8.60
CA GLU A 3 18.48 3.07 -8.94
C GLU A 3 17.29 2.73 -8.04
N LEU A 4 16.07 2.96 -8.56
CA LEU A 4 14.84 2.55 -7.91
C LEU A 4 14.40 1.20 -8.49
N ASN A 5 14.05 0.25 -7.62
CA ASN A 5 13.59 -1.08 -8.04
C ASN A 5 12.10 -1.05 -8.38
N VAL A 6 11.78 -0.39 -9.49
CA VAL A 6 10.41 -0.29 -10.00
C VAL A 6 10.02 -1.58 -10.72
N ASP A 7 8.90 -2.16 -10.32
CA ASP A 7 8.28 -3.32 -10.97
C ASP A 7 7.41 -2.88 -12.16
N THR A 8 6.38 -2.10 -11.90
CA THR A 8 5.42 -1.68 -12.91
C THR A 8 5.03 -0.21 -12.77
N LEU A 9 4.65 0.39 -13.91
CA LEU A 9 4.06 1.70 -14.02
C LEU A 9 2.68 1.54 -14.66
N ILE A 10 1.64 2.03 -14.00
CA ILE A 10 0.24 1.88 -14.42
C ILE A 10 -0.39 3.26 -14.50
N HIS A 11 -1.14 3.53 -15.58
CA HIS A 11 -2.04 4.66 -15.63
C HIS A 11 -3.31 4.33 -14.83
N GLU A 12 -3.58 5.12 -13.80
CA GLU A 12 -4.73 4.97 -12.92
C GLU A 12 -5.97 5.70 -13.44
N VAL A 13 -7.10 5.55 -12.73
CA VAL A 13 -8.40 6.07 -13.15
C VAL A 13 -8.49 7.59 -13.08
N GLY A 14 -7.82 8.22 -12.12
CA GLY A 14 -7.87 9.67 -11.92
C GLY A 14 -7.11 10.45 -12.99
N ALA A 15 -7.52 11.68 -13.22
CA ALA A 15 -6.89 12.56 -14.20
C ALA A 15 -5.40 12.77 -13.89
N GLY A 16 -4.51 12.32 -14.80
CA GLY A 16 -3.06 12.39 -14.63
C GLY A 16 -2.51 11.54 -13.49
N GLN A 17 -3.29 10.58 -12.97
CA GLN A 17 -2.89 9.70 -11.89
C GLN A 17 -2.08 8.51 -12.40
N MET A 18 -0.91 8.30 -11.81
CA MET A 18 -0.02 7.18 -12.13
C MET A 18 0.22 6.36 -10.86
N GLU A 19 0.18 5.04 -11.01
CA GLU A 19 0.60 4.11 -9.98
C GLU A 19 1.98 3.55 -10.31
N ILE A 20 2.84 3.46 -9.30
CA ILE A 20 4.17 2.91 -9.42
C ILE A 20 4.31 1.81 -8.37
N ASN A 21 4.60 0.61 -8.81
CA ASN A 21 4.83 -0.53 -7.96
C ASN A 21 6.33 -0.80 -7.83
N PHE A 22 6.76 -1.06 -6.60
CA PHE A 22 8.13 -1.47 -6.29
C PHE A 22 8.20 -2.97 -6.10
N PHE A 23 9.34 -3.56 -6.44
CA PHE A 23 9.64 -4.91 -6.00
C PHE A 23 9.65 -4.98 -4.47
N HIS A 24 9.22 -6.10 -3.93
CA HIS A 24 9.27 -6.32 -2.48
C HIS A 24 10.72 -6.37 -1.98
N ALA A 25 10.96 -5.80 -0.82
CA ALA A 25 12.27 -5.75 -0.19
C ALA A 25 12.15 -5.71 1.34
N HIS A 26 13.29 -5.61 2.02
CA HIS A 26 13.30 -5.37 3.45
C HIS A 26 12.62 -4.03 3.79
N PRO A 27 11.75 -3.96 4.81
CA PRO A 27 10.90 -2.79 5.07
C PRO A 27 11.64 -1.46 5.13
N LEU A 28 12.76 -1.38 5.85
CA LEU A 28 13.51 -0.13 5.99
C LEU A 28 14.08 0.35 4.64
N GLY A 29 14.69 -0.56 3.87
CA GLY A 29 15.22 -0.20 2.55
C GLY A 29 14.11 0.25 1.58
N LEU A 30 12.94 -0.39 1.63
CA LEU A 30 11.80 0.01 0.81
C LEU A 30 11.19 1.34 1.25
N ALA A 31 11.24 1.66 2.55
CA ALA A 31 10.84 2.97 3.06
C ALA A 31 11.77 4.07 2.56
N ASP A 32 13.10 3.84 2.60
CA ASP A 32 14.11 4.76 2.03
C ASP A 32 13.86 4.98 0.54
N GLU A 33 13.64 3.91 -0.21
CA GLU A 33 13.37 3.96 -1.64
C GLU A 33 12.08 4.75 -1.95
N THR A 34 11.02 4.51 -1.18
CA THR A 34 9.75 5.24 -1.30
C THR A 34 9.92 6.73 -0.99
N PHE A 35 10.69 7.07 0.03
CA PHE A 35 10.99 8.46 0.37
C PHE A 35 11.76 9.17 -0.76
N LEU A 36 12.82 8.55 -1.26
CA LEU A 36 13.60 9.06 -2.39
C LEU A 36 12.77 9.20 -3.66
N PHE A 37 11.93 8.21 -3.94
CA PHE A 37 10.99 8.22 -5.05
C PHE A 37 10.06 9.45 -4.99
N LYS A 38 9.36 9.65 -3.87
CA LYS A 38 8.43 10.79 -3.72
C LYS A 38 9.15 12.13 -3.94
N ARG A 39 10.37 12.29 -3.43
CA ARG A 39 11.20 13.47 -3.65
C ARG A 39 11.58 13.63 -5.12
N THR A 40 12.11 12.57 -5.71
CA THR A 40 12.61 12.60 -7.11
C THR A 40 11.51 12.95 -8.10
N VAL A 41 10.32 12.33 -7.95
CA VAL A 41 9.19 12.61 -8.83
C VAL A 41 8.78 14.08 -8.76
N ARG A 42 8.74 14.68 -7.55
CA ARG A 42 8.45 16.12 -7.41
C ARG A 42 9.50 17.00 -8.10
N GLU A 43 10.77 16.72 -7.90
CA GLU A 43 11.87 17.47 -8.50
C GLU A 43 11.89 17.36 -10.04
N VAL A 44 11.63 16.17 -10.56
CA VAL A 44 11.57 15.94 -12.01
C VAL A 44 10.34 16.62 -12.61
N ALA A 45 9.18 16.53 -11.98
CA ALA A 45 7.97 17.21 -12.46
C ALA A 45 8.19 18.71 -12.61
N LEU A 46 8.81 19.37 -11.62
CA LEU A 46 9.12 20.80 -11.68
C LEU A 46 10.01 21.17 -12.87
N ARG A 47 10.93 20.31 -13.28
CA ARG A 47 11.79 20.53 -14.46
C ARG A 47 11.03 20.45 -15.79
N HIS A 48 9.81 19.94 -15.76
CA HIS A 48 8.92 19.82 -16.91
C HIS A 48 7.68 20.72 -16.77
N ASP A 49 7.76 21.77 -15.94
CA ASP A 49 6.65 22.70 -15.67
C ASP A 49 5.37 22.01 -15.19
N MET A 50 5.52 20.90 -14.42
CA MET A 50 4.45 20.12 -13.84
C MET A 50 4.58 20.05 -12.32
N TYR A 51 3.47 19.73 -11.65
CA TYR A 51 3.46 19.43 -10.22
C TYR A 51 3.08 17.98 -9.96
N ALA A 52 3.94 17.26 -9.26
CA ALA A 52 3.62 15.95 -8.72
C ALA A 52 3.13 16.08 -7.28
N THR A 53 1.99 15.48 -6.99
CA THR A 53 1.41 15.47 -5.65
C THR A 53 1.22 14.04 -5.14
N PHE A 54 1.46 13.86 -3.85
CA PHE A 54 1.15 12.64 -3.11
C PHE A 54 0.05 12.90 -2.06
N MET A 55 -0.75 13.94 -2.24
CA MET A 55 -1.96 14.14 -1.41
C MET A 55 -2.90 12.96 -1.56
N ALA A 56 -3.51 12.54 -0.46
CA ALA A 56 -4.48 11.45 -0.48
C ALA A 56 -5.74 11.76 -1.31
N LYS A 57 -6.14 13.04 -1.39
CA LYS A 57 -7.28 13.51 -2.20
C LYS A 57 -6.95 14.85 -2.85
N PRO A 58 -6.18 14.86 -3.94
CA PRO A 58 -5.76 16.13 -4.58
C PRO A 58 -6.91 16.86 -5.29
N ILE A 59 -7.84 16.13 -5.90
CA ILE A 59 -8.96 16.69 -6.65
C ILE A 59 -10.28 16.12 -6.10
N ALA A 60 -11.22 16.98 -5.78
CA ALA A 60 -12.44 16.60 -5.05
C ALA A 60 -13.32 15.57 -5.78
N GLY A 61 -13.49 15.68 -7.08
CA GLY A 61 -14.31 14.77 -7.90
C GLY A 61 -13.58 13.51 -8.40
N GLU A 62 -12.26 13.45 -8.27
CA GLU A 62 -11.42 12.38 -8.80
C GLU A 62 -11.12 11.30 -7.75
N PRO A 63 -10.65 10.12 -8.12
CA PRO A 63 -10.11 9.14 -7.18
C PRO A 63 -8.99 9.71 -6.31
N GLY A 64 -8.86 9.17 -5.09
CA GLY A 64 -7.74 9.50 -4.21
C GLY A 64 -6.50 8.68 -4.51
N SER A 65 -5.37 9.09 -3.92
CA SER A 65 -4.10 8.39 -4.03
C SER A 65 -3.75 7.66 -2.73
N ALA A 66 -3.39 6.40 -2.85
CA ALA A 66 -3.01 5.52 -1.75
C ALA A 66 -1.52 5.15 -1.80
N MET A 67 -1.02 4.69 -0.68
CA MET A 67 0.20 3.90 -0.59
C MET A 67 -0.21 2.51 -0.10
N HIS A 68 -0.59 1.62 -1.04
CA HIS A 68 -0.96 0.26 -0.67
C HIS A 68 0.29 -0.51 -0.26
N VAL A 69 0.28 -1.07 0.95
CA VAL A 69 1.43 -1.80 1.48
C VAL A 69 1.13 -3.29 1.47
N HIS A 70 1.85 -4.02 0.62
CA HIS A 70 1.82 -5.48 0.57
C HIS A 70 2.83 -6.03 1.58
N GLN A 71 2.38 -6.98 2.39
CA GLN A 71 3.14 -7.53 3.51
C GLN A 71 3.11 -9.05 3.47
N SER A 72 4.27 -9.68 3.57
CA SER A 72 4.46 -11.10 3.83
C SER A 72 5.54 -11.27 4.89
N ILE A 73 5.51 -12.40 5.59
CA ILE A 73 6.52 -12.72 6.61
C ILE A 73 7.19 -14.02 6.23
N LEU A 74 8.51 -13.98 6.19
CA LEU A 74 9.32 -15.16 5.93
C LEU A 74 9.93 -15.67 7.23
N ASP A 75 9.91 -16.98 7.40
CA ASP A 75 10.68 -17.63 8.46
C ASP A 75 12.18 -17.39 8.22
N LYS A 76 12.87 -16.89 9.23
CA LYS A 76 14.27 -16.45 9.11
C LYS A 76 15.25 -17.59 8.81
N VAL A 77 14.91 -18.81 9.22
CA VAL A 77 15.79 -19.98 9.07
C VAL A 77 15.56 -20.67 7.74
N THR A 78 14.30 -20.86 7.38
CA THR A 78 13.91 -21.64 6.20
C THR A 78 13.66 -20.80 4.96
N GLY A 79 13.46 -19.48 5.12
CA GLY A 79 13.05 -18.57 4.04
C GLY A 79 11.60 -18.78 3.55
N ARG A 80 10.84 -19.67 4.19
CA ARG A 80 9.46 -19.96 3.77
C ARG A 80 8.50 -18.89 4.23
N ASN A 81 7.51 -18.59 3.40
CA ASN A 81 6.42 -17.71 3.76
C ASN A 81 5.54 -18.37 4.83
N ILE A 82 5.47 -17.78 6.04
CA ILE A 82 4.71 -18.33 7.16
C ILE A 82 3.19 -18.19 7.00
N PHE A 83 2.73 -17.42 6.01
CA PHE A 83 1.31 -17.30 5.71
C PHE A 83 0.72 -18.51 4.98
N SER A 84 1.55 -19.49 4.64
CA SER A 84 1.13 -20.71 3.95
C SER A 84 1.58 -21.97 4.67
N ASN A 85 0.65 -22.93 4.80
CA ASN A 85 0.93 -24.29 5.23
C ASN A 85 1.69 -25.07 4.16
N ALA A 86 2.21 -26.24 4.51
CA ALA A 86 2.94 -27.10 3.59
C ALA A 86 2.08 -27.62 2.42
N ASP A 87 0.77 -27.74 2.62
CA ASP A 87 -0.21 -28.11 1.60
C ASP A 87 -0.66 -26.94 0.71
N GLY A 88 -0.11 -25.74 0.94
CA GLY A 88 -0.45 -24.53 0.21
C GLY A 88 -1.68 -23.80 0.71
N SER A 89 -2.38 -24.31 1.72
CA SER A 89 -3.51 -23.60 2.35
C SER A 89 -3.04 -22.38 3.16
N PRO A 90 -3.91 -21.39 3.44
CA PRO A 90 -3.59 -20.31 4.37
C PRO A 90 -3.30 -20.85 5.77
N SER A 91 -2.24 -20.36 6.40
CA SER A 91 -1.85 -20.74 7.76
C SER A 91 -2.67 -20.00 8.82
N GLN A 92 -2.56 -20.44 10.06
CA GLN A 92 -3.18 -19.73 11.18
C GLN A 92 -2.51 -18.38 11.43
N GLU A 93 -1.20 -18.27 11.21
CA GLU A 93 -0.41 -17.03 11.30
C GLU A 93 -0.93 -15.95 10.32
N PHE A 94 -1.34 -16.37 9.12
CA PHE A 94 -1.98 -15.47 8.15
C PHE A 94 -3.26 -14.83 8.71
N PHE A 95 -4.12 -15.63 9.33
CA PHE A 95 -5.36 -15.10 9.93
C PHE A 95 -5.10 -14.27 11.18
N TRP A 96 -4.12 -14.64 12.00
CA TRP A 96 -3.71 -13.81 13.14
C TRP A 96 -3.16 -12.47 12.71
N TYR A 97 -2.37 -12.45 11.64
CA TYR A 97 -1.84 -11.21 11.08
C TYR A 97 -2.97 -10.27 10.61
N ILE A 98 -3.94 -10.79 9.87
CA ILE A 98 -5.13 -10.04 9.45
C ILE A 98 -5.91 -9.53 10.68
N GLY A 99 -6.16 -10.38 11.66
CA GLY A 99 -6.85 -10.00 12.90
C GLY A 99 -6.10 -8.90 13.68
N GLY A 100 -4.77 -8.94 13.69
CA GLY A 100 -3.92 -7.90 14.24
C GLY A 100 -4.10 -6.56 13.51
N LEU A 101 -4.08 -6.57 12.18
CA LEU A 101 -4.34 -5.38 11.38
C LEU A 101 -5.74 -4.82 11.65
N GLN A 102 -6.77 -5.67 11.68
CA GLN A 102 -8.13 -5.23 11.97
C GLN A 102 -8.25 -4.58 13.35
N LYS A 103 -7.60 -5.17 14.35
CA LYS A 103 -7.63 -4.67 15.73
C LYS A 103 -6.94 -3.32 15.91
N TYR A 104 -5.77 -3.16 15.27
CA TYR A 104 -4.90 -2.01 15.53
C TYR A 104 -5.00 -0.88 14.50
N THR A 105 -5.52 -1.13 13.30
CA THR A 105 -5.69 -0.09 12.27
C THR A 105 -6.45 1.13 12.77
N PRO A 106 -7.55 1.03 13.55
CA PRO A 106 -8.24 2.23 14.05
C PRO A 106 -7.33 3.15 14.87
N ALA A 107 -6.46 2.60 15.71
CA ALA A 107 -5.49 3.38 16.48
C ALA A 107 -4.34 3.91 15.59
N ALA A 108 -3.97 3.17 14.56
CA ALA A 108 -2.92 3.54 13.62
C ALA A 108 -3.36 4.59 12.58
N MET A 109 -4.64 4.98 12.54
CA MET A 109 -5.14 5.97 11.59
C MET A 109 -4.42 7.32 11.67
N ALA A 110 -3.93 7.71 12.85
CA ALA A 110 -3.11 8.91 13.01
C ALA A 110 -1.82 8.89 12.18
N LEU A 111 -1.33 7.68 11.84
CA LEU A 111 -0.14 7.45 11.01
C LEU A 111 -0.52 7.21 9.54
N PHE A 112 -1.58 6.46 9.30
CA PHE A 112 -2.03 6.05 7.96
C PHE A 112 -2.80 7.13 7.21
N ALA A 113 -3.42 8.05 7.94
CA ALA A 113 -4.17 9.19 7.42
C ALA A 113 -3.84 10.45 8.24
N PRO A 114 -2.58 10.99 8.14
CA PRO A 114 -2.06 11.96 9.09
C PRO A 114 -2.64 13.38 8.93
N TYR A 115 -3.32 13.67 7.83
CA TYR A 115 -3.84 15.00 7.52
C TYR A 115 -5.35 15.00 7.36
N VAL A 116 -5.96 16.17 7.49
CA VAL A 116 -7.42 16.35 7.20
C VAL A 116 -7.76 15.91 5.77
N ASN A 117 -6.87 16.19 4.81
CA ASN A 117 -7.06 15.76 3.43
C ASN A 117 -7.06 14.22 3.29
N SER A 118 -6.30 13.51 4.12
CA SER A 118 -6.23 12.04 4.08
C SER A 118 -7.61 11.41 4.28
N TYR A 119 -8.41 11.96 5.20
CA TYR A 119 -9.77 11.47 5.47
C TYR A 119 -10.75 11.74 4.33
N ARG A 120 -10.50 12.75 3.49
CA ARG A 120 -11.32 13.02 2.30
C ARG A 120 -11.22 11.92 1.24
N ARG A 121 -10.16 11.10 1.27
CA ARG A 121 -10.03 9.90 0.45
C ARG A 121 -10.92 8.77 0.96
N LEU A 122 -11.08 8.63 2.28
CA LEU A 122 -11.80 7.53 2.94
C LEU A 122 -13.32 7.76 2.93
N VAL A 123 -13.88 7.94 1.77
CA VAL A 123 -15.32 8.13 1.55
C VAL A 123 -15.88 7.02 0.69
N ARG A 124 -17.19 6.79 0.77
CA ARG A 124 -17.87 5.75 -0.03
C ARG A 124 -17.64 5.98 -1.52
N SER A 125 -16.76 5.18 -2.09
CA SER A 125 -16.42 5.18 -3.51
C SER A 125 -15.99 3.75 -3.91
N ASN A 126 -15.79 3.52 -5.20
CA ASN A 126 -15.32 2.23 -5.68
C ASN A 126 -13.80 2.01 -5.50
N ALA A 127 -13.06 3.05 -5.10
CA ALA A 127 -11.60 3.04 -5.14
C ALA A 127 -10.92 3.04 -3.76
N ALA A 128 -11.57 3.58 -2.71
CA ALA A 128 -11.00 3.66 -1.37
C ALA A 128 -11.83 2.88 -0.35
N PRO A 129 -11.20 2.18 0.59
CA PRO A 129 -11.92 1.47 1.65
C PRO A 129 -12.49 2.46 2.67
N ILE A 130 -13.66 2.13 3.19
CA ILE A 130 -14.30 2.86 4.31
C ILE A 130 -14.42 1.98 5.57
N ASN A 131 -13.80 0.83 5.56
CA ASN A 131 -13.85 -0.18 6.61
C ASN A 131 -12.50 -0.89 6.72
N ILE A 132 -12.34 -1.68 7.78
CA ILE A 132 -11.16 -2.51 8.04
C ILE A 132 -11.47 -4.02 7.89
N GLN A 133 -12.53 -4.35 7.16
CA GLN A 133 -12.80 -5.74 6.82
C GLN A 133 -11.74 -6.29 5.87
N TRP A 134 -11.66 -7.59 5.78
CA TRP A 134 -10.77 -8.26 4.85
C TRP A 134 -11.53 -9.12 3.83
N GLY A 135 -10.89 -9.40 2.73
CA GLY A 135 -11.44 -10.29 1.72
C GLY A 135 -10.39 -10.72 0.68
N THR A 136 -10.62 -11.90 0.10
CA THR A 136 -9.80 -12.41 -0.98
C THR A 136 -10.12 -11.64 -2.26
N ASP A 137 -9.10 -11.07 -2.84
CA ASP A 137 -9.12 -10.28 -4.08
C ASP A 137 -10.21 -9.19 -4.15
N ASN A 138 -10.67 -8.72 -3.01
CA ASN A 138 -11.69 -7.68 -2.89
C ASN A 138 -11.04 -6.31 -2.70
N ARG A 139 -11.20 -5.40 -3.66
CA ARG A 139 -10.62 -4.04 -3.64
C ARG A 139 -11.46 -3.03 -2.85
N THR A 140 -12.63 -3.39 -2.37
CA THR A 140 -13.51 -2.49 -1.59
C THR A 140 -13.27 -2.55 -0.07
N VAL A 141 -12.46 -3.51 0.39
CA VAL A 141 -12.12 -3.69 1.82
C VAL A 141 -10.80 -3.02 2.18
N GLY A 142 -10.61 -2.72 3.47
CA GLY A 142 -9.38 -2.13 3.98
C GLY A 142 -8.17 -3.07 3.94
N ILE A 143 -8.42 -4.36 4.05
CA ILE A 143 -7.39 -5.40 4.06
C ILE A 143 -7.72 -6.41 2.97
N ARG A 144 -6.89 -6.48 1.93
CA ARG A 144 -7.08 -7.42 0.83
C ARG A 144 -6.04 -8.53 0.90
N SER A 145 -6.45 -9.75 0.63
CA SER A 145 -5.55 -10.86 0.32
C SER A 145 -5.59 -11.09 -1.19
N PRO A 146 -4.60 -10.64 -1.96
CA PRO A 146 -4.54 -10.93 -3.39
C PRO A 146 -4.46 -12.43 -3.66
N VAL A 147 -5.05 -12.89 -4.76
CA VAL A 147 -4.82 -14.25 -5.25
C VAL A 147 -3.35 -14.40 -5.60
N ALA A 148 -2.70 -15.41 -5.06
CA ALA A 148 -1.28 -15.66 -5.23
C ALA A 148 -0.94 -17.12 -4.97
N THR A 149 0.24 -17.56 -5.42
CA THR A 149 0.81 -18.85 -5.02
C THR A 149 1.10 -18.88 -3.51
N PRO A 150 1.25 -20.04 -2.89
CA PRO A 150 1.57 -20.15 -1.46
C PRO A 150 2.81 -19.35 -1.05
N GLU A 151 3.83 -19.33 -1.90
CA GLU A 151 5.09 -18.61 -1.67
C GLU A 151 4.92 -17.09 -1.72
N ALA A 152 4.00 -16.60 -2.57
CA ALA A 152 3.71 -15.19 -2.79
C ALA A 152 2.50 -14.70 -1.98
N ARG A 153 1.94 -15.50 -1.06
CA ARG A 153 0.81 -15.11 -0.23
C ARG A 153 1.16 -13.90 0.62
N ARG A 154 0.28 -12.90 0.57
CA ARG A 154 0.49 -11.62 1.22
C ARG A 154 -0.82 -10.97 1.63
N VAL A 155 -0.71 -10.01 2.50
CA VAL A 155 -1.79 -9.11 2.89
C VAL A 155 -1.50 -7.72 2.34
N GLU A 156 -2.48 -7.08 1.77
CA GLU A 156 -2.42 -5.70 1.28
C GLU A 156 -3.22 -4.79 2.23
N ASN A 157 -2.53 -3.86 2.89
CA ASN A 157 -3.18 -2.78 3.62
C ASN A 157 -3.51 -1.63 2.66
N ARG A 158 -4.79 -1.39 2.46
CA ARG A 158 -5.32 -0.42 1.49
C ARG A 158 -5.73 0.91 2.13
N VAL A 159 -5.69 0.99 3.47
CA VAL A 159 -6.15 2.18 4.21
C VAL A 159 -5.17 3.33 4.09
N ILE A 160 -3.88 3.03 3.95
CA ILE A 160 -2.78 3.99 3.99
C ILE A 160 -2.87 4.98 2.83
N GLY A 161 -2.86 6.27 3.13
CA GLY A 161 -2.82 7.35 2.13
C GLY A 161 -1.44 7.52 1.50
N ALA A 162 -1.39 8.05 0.26
CA ALA A 162 -0.12 8.34 -0.40
C ALA A 162 0.69 9.44 0.33
N ASP A 163 0.05 10.21 1.20
CA ASP A 163 0.63 11.25 2.04
C ASP A 163 1.24 10.73 3.35
N ALA A 164 1.01 9.46 3.68
CA ALA A 164 1.62 8.86 4.87
C ALA A 164 3.15 8.81 4.80
N ASN A 165 3.76 8.83 5.98
CA ASN A 165 5.21 8.65 6.11
C ASN A 165 5.56 7.17 5.85
N PRO A 166 6.47 6.84 4.91
CA PRO A 166 6.80 5.45 4.60
C PRO A 166 7.53 4.69 5.71
N TYR A 167 7.99 5.36 6.76
CA TYR A 167 8.68 4.73 7.88
C TYR A 167 7.76 4.32 9.05
N VAL A 168 6.46 4.45 8.94
CA VAL A 168 5.48 4.11 9.99
C VAL A 168 4.53 3.01 9.57
#